data_9b3befc22f015bb2a3ec3a935ba7a351
#
_entry.id   9b3befc22f015bb2a3ec3a935ba7a351
#
_cell.length_a   1.000
_cell.length_b   1.000
_cell.length_c   1.000
_cell.angle_alpha   90.00
_cell.angle_beta   90.00
_cell.angle_gamma   90.00
#
_symmetry.space_group_name_H-M   'P 1'
#
loop_
_entity.id
_entity.type
_entity.pdbx_description
1 polymer ?
#
loop_
_entity_poly.entity_id
_entity_poly.type
_entity_poly.pdbx_seq_one_letter_code
_entity_poly.pdbx_strand_id
1 'polypeptide(L)'
;MTTLATSPATATAATTPTAAAPAIQVSPEVAREHFLDWLRDAHAMEEQAETMMSAMSGRLEHYPELKQRIDMHIVETQEQARLLETCLARYETDTSTLKDMTGKVMASVHGMASMFASDEVLKGGIMSYAFEHAEIATYTTLIAGARVLGDTESVRVFETILGQERAMADWLAEHMPETTMTYLSLAETAGTGTAKR
;
A
#
# COMPACT_ATOMS: atom_id res chain seq x y z
N MET A 1 -44.59 32.93 57.23
CA MET A 1 -44.31 32.93 55.76
C MET A 1 -43.35 31.79 55.49
N THR A 2 -43.88 30.66 55.04
CA THR A 2 -43.13 29.41 54.85
C THR A 2 -42.93 29.23 53.38
N THR A 3 -41.69 29.31 52.93
CA THR A 3 -41.31 29.08 51.49
C THR A 3 -40.99 27.61 51.29
N LEU A 4 -41.79 26.95 50.46
CA LEU A 4 -41.57 25.58 49.96
C LEU A 4 -40.50 25.61 48.86
N ALA A 5 -39.41 24.86 49.09
CA ALA A 5 -38.39 24.61 48.09
C ALA A 5 -38.80 23.37 47.25
N THR A 6 -39.01 23.57 45.96
CA THR A 6 -39.22 22.53 44.96
C THR A 6 -37.86 22.00 44.47
N SER A 7 -37.62 20.70 44.70
CA SER A 7 -36.44 19.97 44.15
C SER A 7 -36.68 19.54 42.68
N PRO A 8 -35.72 19.71 41.77
CA PRO A 8 -35.89 19.21 40.41
C PRO A 8 -35.64 17.71 40.32
N ALA A 9 -36.55 16.97 39.70
CA ALA A 9 -36.43 15.59 39.38
C ALA A 9 -35.38 15.36 38.28
N THR A 10 -34.37 14.54 38.58
CA THR A 10 -33.32 14.11 37.64
C THR A 10 -33.94 13.01 36.75
N ALA A 11 -34.16 13.35 35.47
CA ALA A 11 -34.57 12.33 34.48
C ALA A 11 -33.34 11.52 34.06
N THR A 12 -33.31 10.26 34.47
CA THR A 12 -32.31 9.28 33.99
C THR A 12 -32.67 8.84 32.59
N ALA A 13 -31.89 9.27 31.59
CA ALA A 13 -32.04 8.82 30.20
C ALA A 13 -31.61 7.35 30.13
N ALA A 14 -32.56 6.47 29.82
CA ALA A 14 -32.31 5.07 29.53
C ALA A 14 -31.61 4.95 28.18
N THR A 15 -30.32 4.63 28.19
CA THR A 15 -29.56 4.24 26.99
C THR A 15 -30.06 2.90 26.49
N THR A 16 -30.78 2.89 25.38
CA THR A 16 -31.17 1.68 24.66
C THR A 16 -29.90 1.01 24.14
N PRO A 17 -29.64 -0.29 24.42
CA PRO A 17 -28.47 -0.95 23.85
C PRO A 17 -28.64 -1.05 22.34
N THR A 18 -27.68 -0.45 21.60
CA THR A 18 -27.58 -0.61 20.15
C THR A 18 -27.39 -2.10 19.87
N ALA A 19 -28.34 -2.73 19.16
CA ALA A 19 -28.21 -4.12 18.73
C ALA A 19 -26.91 -4.28 17.96
N ALA A 20 -26.06 -5.21 18.37
CA ALA A 20 -24.85 -5.57 17.66
C ALA A 20 -25.22 -5.99 16.24
N ALA A 21 -24.52 -5.45 15.24
CA ALA A 21 -24.70 -5.88 13.87
C ALA A 21 -24.51 -7.40 13.76
N PRO A 22 -25.30 -8.12 12.95
CA PRO A 22 -25.16 -9.56 12.81
C PRO A 22 -23.73 -9.90 12.39
N ALA A 23 -23.10 -10.82 13.08
CA ALA A 23 -21.76 -11.30 12.72
C ALA A 23 -21.82 -11.91 11.32
N ILE A 24 -21.01 -11.37 10.40
CA ILE A 24 -20.87 -11.93 9.05
C ILE A 24 -20.26 -13.32 9.20
N GLN A 25 -20.99 -14.35 8.81
CA GLN A 25 -20.50 -15.73 8.81
C GLN A 25 -19.97 -16.08 7.42
N VAL A 26 -18.68 -16.38 7.34
CA VAL A 26 -18.00 -16.81 6.12
C VAL A 26 -17.54 -18.25 6.32
N SER A 27 -17.75 -19.14 5.32
CA SER A 27 -17.20 -20.48 5.42
C SER A 27 -15.67 -20.44 5.36
N PRO A 28 -14.96 -21.26 6.14
CA PRO A 28 -13.49 -21.30 6.12
C PRO A 28 -12.91 -21.60 4.74
N GLU A 29 -13.60 -22.44 3.95
CA GLU A 29 -13.18 -22.82 2.60
C GLU A 29 -13.20 -21.61 1.66
N VAL A 30 -14.31 -20.87 1.64
CA VAL A 30 -14.45 -19.65 0.80
C VAL A 30 -13.45 -18.57 1.24
N ALA A 31 -13.30 -18.38 2.56
CA ALA A 31 -12.33 -17.43 3.08
C ALA A 31 -10.90 -17.78 2.66
N ARG A 32 -10.53 -19.08 2.73
CA ARG A 32 -9.20 -19.56 2.34
C ARG A 32 -8.94 -19.39 0.84
N GLU A 33 -9.89 -19.74 -0.01
CA GLU A 33 -9.78 -19.62 -1.47
C GLU A 33 -9.47 -18.18 -1.86
N HIS A 34 -10.32 -17.23 -1.46
CA HIS A 34 -10.12 -15.82 -1.79
C HIS A 34 -8.86 -15.23 -1.16
N PHE A 35 -8.55 -15.60 0.09
CA PHE A 35 -7.33 -15.13 0.75
C PHE A 35 -6.08 -15.55 -0.03
N LEU A 36 -6.04 -16.77 -0.54
CA LEU A 36 -4.90 -17.25 -1.32
C LEU A 36 -4.77 -16.52 -2.67
N ASP A 37 -5.88 -16.19 -3.30
CA ASP A 37 -5.84 -15.40 -4.53
C ASP A 37 -5.32 -13.98 -4.24
N TRP A 38 -5.82 -13.31 -3.20
CA TRP A 38 -5.30 -11.99 -2.80
C TRP A 38 -3.83 -12.02 -2.39
N LEU A 39 -3.37 -13.10 -1.75
CA LEU A 39 -1.98 -13.25 -1.35
C LEU A 39 -1.05 -13.42 -2.57
N ARG A 40 -1.50 -14.15 -3.60
CA ARG A 40 -0.77 -14.26 -4.88
C ARG A 40 -0.75 -12.93 -5.61
N ASP A 41 -1.89 -12.22 -5.65
CA ASP A 41 -1.98 -10.90 -6.27
C ASP A 41 -1.03 -9.90 -5.57
N ALA A 42 -0.94 -9.93 -4.23
CA ALA A 42 -0.01 -9.13 -3.48
C ALA A 42 1.46 -9.46 -3.83
N HIS A 43 1.82 -10.73 -3.91
CA HIS A 43 3.19 -11.12 -4.32
C HIS A 43 3.54 -10.58 -5.72
N ALA A 44 2.63 -10.72 -6.68
CA ALA A 44 2.83 -10.17 -8.02
C ALA A 44 2.89 -8.63 -8.04
N MET A 45 2.20 -7.97 -7.11
CA MET A 45 2.23 -6.51 -6.92
C MET A 45 3.61 -6.06 -6.44
N GLU A 46 4.24 -6.75 -5.47
CA GLU A 46 5.61 -6.45 -5.02
C GLU A 46 6.65 -6.63 -6.14
N GLU A 47 6.57 -7.70 -6.93
CA GLU A 47 7.46 -7.90 -8.08
C GLU A 47 7.32 -6.77 -9.11
N GLN A 48 6.11 -6.26 -9.30
CA GLN A 48 5.83 -5.12 -10.16
C GLN A 48 6.40 -3.83 -9.58
N ALA A 49 6.22 -3.57 -8.27
CA ALA A 49 6.73 -2.42 -7.56
C ALA A 49 8.27 -2.34 -7.68
N GLU A 50 8.97 -3.45 -7.40
CA GLU A 50 10.42 -3.55 -7.55
C GLU A 50 10.86 -3.18 -8.97
N THR A 51 10.20 -3.73 -9.99
CA THR A 51 10.52 -3.45 -11.41
C THR A 51 10.34 -1.98 -11.75
N MET A 52 9.23 -1.37 -11.31
CA MET A 52 8.92 0.03 -11.57
C MET A 52 9.89 0.97 -10.85
N MET A 53 10.15 0.73 -9.58
CA MET A 53 11.06 1.53 -8.77
C MET A 53 12.51 1.43 -9.25
N SER A 54 12.97 0.25 -9.65
CA SER A 54 14.31 0.05 -10.22
C SER A 54 14.49 0.84 -11.52
N ALA A 55 13.48 0.82 -12.39
CA ALA A 55 13.50 1.60 -13.62
C ALA A 55 13.49 3.12 -13.36
N MET A 56 12.73 3.58 -12.37
CA MET A 56 12.68 4.99 -11.96
C MET A 56 13.99 5.43 -11.31
N SER A 57 14.50 4.70 -10.32
CA SER A 57 15.74 5.02 -9.60
C SER A 57 16.94 5.19 -10.54
N GLY A 58 17.08 4.33 -11.55
CA GLY A 58 18.14 4.40 -12.55
C GLY A 58 18.14 5.67 -13.40
N ARG A 59 17.08 6.49 -13.32
CA ARG A 59 16.88 7.72 -14.11
C ARG A 59 16.91 9.01 -13.29
N LEU A 60 16.99 8.91 -11.96
CA LEU A 60 17.01 10.05 -11.04
C LEU A 60 18.44 10.60 -10.88
N GLU A 61 18.89 11.40 -11.86
CA GLU A 61 20.25 11.97 -11.86
C GLU A 61 20.37 13.19 -10.95
N HIS A 62 19.31 14.01 -10.87
CA HIS A 62 19.31 15.30 -10.17
C HIS A 62 18.47 15.33 -8.88
N TYR A 63 18.00 14.16 -8.43
CA TYR A 63 17.11 14.01 -7.25
C TYR A 63 17.70 12.99 -6.27
N PRO A 64 18.86 13.27 -5.65
CA PRO A 64 19.60 12.28 -4.85
C PRO A 64 18.82 11.76 -3.64
N GLU A 65 18.03 12.59 -2.98
CA GLU A 65 17.24 12.19 -1.82
C GLU A 65 16.09 11.26 -2.21
N LEU A 66 15.35 11.63 -3.28
CA LEU A 66 14.31 10.77 -3.84
C LEU A 66 14.88 9.43 -4.29
N LYS A 67 16.03 9.45 -4.98
CA LYS A 67 16.73 8.24 -5.41
C LYS A 67 17.10 7.35 -4.21
N GLN A 68 17.70 7.93 -3.19
CA GLN A 68 18.09 7.19 -1.98
C GLN A 68 16.89 6.54 -1.30
N ARG A 69 15.77 7.26 -1.17
CA ARG A 69 14.56 6.71 -0.54
C ARG A 69 13.97 5.56 -1.36
N ILE A 70 13.92 5.71 -2.69
CA ILE A 70 13.46 4.65 -3.60
C ILE A 70 14.40 3.43 -3.52
N ASP A 71 15.72 3.61 -3.55
CA ASP A 71 16.67 2.51 -3.44
C ASP A 71 16.51 1.74 -2.12
N MET A 72 16.21 2.42 -1.02
CA MET A 72 15.92 1.77 0.26
C MET A 72 14.60 0.99 0.19
N HIS A 73 13.58 1.57 -0.42
CA HIS A 73 12.28 0.91 -0.53
C HIS A 73 12.30 -0.31 -1.47
N ILE A 74 13.13 -0.29 -2.52
CA ILE A 74 13.37 -1.50 -3.35
C ILE A 74 13.85 -2.68 -2.49
N VAL A 75 14.73 -2.44 -1.52
CA VAL A 75 15.21 -3.50 -0.61
C VAL A 75 14.09 -3.97 0.32
N GLU A 76 13.24 -3.05 0.80
CA GLU A 76 12.04 -3.38 1.58
C GLU A 76 11.09 -4.27 0.76
N THR A 77 10.78 -3.89 -0.47
CA THR A 77 9.88 -4.62 -1.40
C THR A 77 10.40 -6.03 -1.75
N GLN A 78 11.70 -6.18 -1.98
CA GLN A 78 12.30 -7.51 -2.18
C GLN A 78 12.11 -8.43 -0.97
N GLU A 79 12.27 -7.91 0.24
CA GLU A 79 12.02 -8.69 1.45
C GLU A 79 10.53 -8.96 1.65
N GLN A 80 9.65 -8.03 1.29
CA GLN A 80 8.20 -8.21 1.32
C GLN A 80 7.75 -9.35 0.40
N ALA A 81 8.22 -9.36 -0.86
CA ALA A 81 7.96 -10.46 -1.79
C ALA A 81 8.39 -11.82 -1.21
N ARG A 82 9.58 -11.91 -0.61
CA ARG A 82 10.08 -13.11 0.05
C ARG A 82 9.23 -13.54 1.26
N LEU A 83 8.73 -12.59 2.03
CA LEU A 83 7.84 -12.87 3.16
C LEU A 83 6.47 -13.39 2.67
N LEU A 84 5.95 -12.85 1.57
CA LEU A 84 4.71 -13.34 0.95
C LEU A 84 4.88 -14.75 0.40
N GLU A 85 6.02 -15.09 -0.23
CA GLU A 85 6.34 -16.46 -0.64
C GLU A 85 6.32 -17.43 0.57
N THR A 86 6.90 -16.99 1.70
CA THR A 86 6.88 -17.78 2.94
C THR A 86 5.46 -17.99 3.46
N CYS A 87 4.60 -16.97 3.37
CA CYS A 87 3.18 -17.10 3.71
C CYS A 87 2.46 -18.07 2.77
N LEU A 88 2.67 -17.97 1.46
CA LEU A 88 2.09 -18.88 0.46
C LEU A 88 2.50 -20.34 0.69
N ALA A 89 3.78 -20.58 0.98
CA ALA A 89 4.31 -21.93 1.24
C ALA A 89 3.63 -22.63 2.42
N ARG A 90 3.18 -21.88 3.45
CA ARG A 90 2.44 -22.46 4.58
C ARG A 90 1.07 -23.01 4.20
N TYR A 91 0.49 -22.54 3.10
CA TYR A 91 -0.80 -23.01 2.61
C TYR A 91 -0.67 -24.17 1.60
N GLU A 92 0.54 -24.72 1.41
CA GLU A 92 0.84 -25.80 0.47
C GLU A 92 0.33 -25.50 -0.94
N THR A 93 0.47 -24.25 -1.37
CA THR A 93 0.07 -23.86 -2.71
C THR A 93 1.10 -24.32 -3.73
N ASP A 94 0.63 -24.93 -4.81
CA ASP A 94 1.48 -25.41 -5.88
C ASP A 94 2.18 -24.23 -6.59
N THR A 95 3.52 -24.25 -6.63
CA THR A 95 4.34 -23.19 -7.24
C THR A 95 4.09 -23.02 -8.75
N SER A 96 3.39 -23.98 -9.39
CA SER A 96 3.01 -23.87 -10.80
C SER A 96 2.03 -22.72 -11.06
N THR A 97 1.18 -22.40 -10.09
CA THR A 97 0.19 -21.31 -10.19
C THR A 97 0.83 -19.91 -10.11
N LEU A 98 1.99 -19.77 -9.45
CA LEU A 98 2.74 -18.51 -9.38
C LEU A 98 3.22 -18.06 -10.78
N LYS A 99 3.65 -18.98 -11.62
CA LYS A 99 4.22 -18.67 -12.95
C LYS A 99 3.20 -18.14 -13.95
N ASP A 100 1.92 -18.51 -13.81
CA ASP A 100 0.86 -18.07 -14.74
C ASP A 100 0.39 -16.63 -14.47
N MET A 101 0.66 -16.08 -13.28
CA MET A 101 0.25 -14.72 -12.90
C MET A 101 1.20 -13.63 -13.40
N THR A 102 2.50 -13.94 -13.50
CA THR A 102 3.53 -12.99 -13.98
C THR A 102 3.19 -12.38 -15.36
N GLY A 103 2.52 -13.14 -16.23
CA GLY A 103 2.12 -12.69 -17.56
C GLY A 103 1.02 -11.61 -17.58
N LYS A 104 0.12 -11.58 -16.59
CA LYS A 104 -0.98 -10.61 -16.51
C LYS A 104 -0.52 -9.27 -15.93
N VAL A 105 0.42 -9.29 -14.98
CA VAL A 105 0.98 -8.10 -14.33
C VAL A 105 1.83 -7.30 -15.31
N MET A 106 2.65 -7.96 -16.15
CA MET A 106 3.48 -7.30 -17.16
C MET A 106 2.70 -6.46 -18.18
N ALA A 107 1.44 -6.81 -18.47
CA ALA A 107 0.60 -6.02 -19.38
C ALA A 107 0.19 -4.65 -18.78
N SER A 108 0.07 -4.54 -17.46
CA SER A 108 -0.27 -3.30 -16.75
C SER A 108 0.89 -2.31 -16.73
N VAL A 109 2.13 -2.77 -16.59
CA VAL A 109 3.36 -1.94 -16.57
C VAL A 109 3.56 -1.23 -17.91
N HIS A 110 3.30 -1.89 -19.04
CA HIS A 110 3.47 -1.27 -20.37
C HIS A 110 2.48 -0.11 -20.62
N GLY A 111 1.28 -0.18 -20.05
CA GLY A 111 0.30 0.92 -20.14
C GLY A 111 0.72 2.17 -19.35
N MET A 112 1.47 2.02 -18.27
CA MET A 112 1.93 3.13 -17.42
C MET A 112 3.19 3.82 -17.97
N ALA A 113 4.08 3.10 -18.63
CA ALA A 113 5.32 3.64 -19.18
C ALA A 113 5.10 4.78 -20.21
N SER A 114 3.96 4.80 -20.89
CA SER A 114 3.62 5.87 -21.85
C SER A 114 3.21 7.20 -21.18
N MET A 115 2.94 7.22 -19.87
CA MET A 115 2.53 8.43 -19.14
C MET A 115 3.70 9.35 -18.78
N PHE A 116 4.95 8.90 -18.89
CA PHE A 116 6.13 9.58 -18.32
C PHE A 116 6.94 10.43 -19.31
N ALA A 117 6.41 10.78 -20.48
CA ALA A 117 7.25 11.29 -21.59
C ALA A 117 7.84 12.69 -21.42
N SER A 118 7.31 13.61 -20.59
CA SER A 118 7.78 15.01 -20.52
C SER A 118 8.20 15.51 -19.14
N ASP A 119 7.56 15.03 -18.07
CA ASP A 119 7.76 15.42 -16.67
C ASP A 119 7.85 14.17 -15.81
N GLU A 120 8.71 13.27 -16.21
CA GLU A 120 8.83 11.88 -15.74
C GLU A 120 8.99 11.76 -14.22
N VAL A 121 9.85 12.59 -13.60
CA VAL A 121 10.07 12.53 -12.16
C VAL A 121 8.82 12.89 -11.37
N LEU A 122 8.06 13.91 -11.80
CA LEU A 122 6.84 14.34 -11.12
C LEU A 122 5.72 13.30 -11.27
N LYS A 123 5.51 12.83 -12.50
CA LYS A 123 4.51 11.78 -12.77
C LYS A 123 4.88 10.47 -12.11
N GLY A 124 6.17 10.12 -12.09
CA GLY A 124 6.69 8.97 -11.36
C GLY A 124 6.39 9.06 -9.88
N GLY A 125 6.66 10.20 -9.24
CA GLY A 125 6.34 10.43 -7.83
C GLY A 125 4.84 10.33 -7.52
N ILE A 126 3.98 10.92 -8.38
CA ILE A 126 2.51 10.81 -8.25
C ILE A 126 2.04 9.36 -8.36
N MET A 127 2.58 8.62 -9.33
CA MET A 127 2.21 7.22 -9.55
C MET A 127 2.72 6.32 -8.44
N SER A 128 3.96 6.54 -7.95
CA SER A 128 4.47 5.82 -6.78
C SER A 128 3.57 6.06 -5.57
N TYR A 129 3.22 7.31 -5.25
CA TYR A 129 2.31 7.62 -4.16
C TYR A 129 0.95 6.91 -4.28
N ALA A 130 0.38 6.86 -5.48
CA ALA A 130 -0.87 6.15 -5.73
C ALA A 130 -0.71 4.63 -5.58
N PHE A 131 0.46 4.10 -5.96
CA PHE A 131 0.78 2.68 -5.85
C PHE A 131 0.93 2.26 -4.39
N GLU A 132 1.67 3.01 -3.56
CA GLU A 132 1.75 2.78 -2.11
C GLU A 132 0.36 2.72 -1.45
N HIS A 133 -0.57 3.58 -1.87
CA HIS A 133 -1.94 3.54 -1.35
C HIS A 133 -2.73 2.32 -1.80
N ALA A 134 -2.44 1.77 -2.98
CA ALA A 134 -3.00 0.48 -3.41
C ALA A 134 -2.44 -0.66 -2.55
N GLU A 135 -1.14 -0.64 -2.23
CA GLU A 135 -0.47 -1.60 -1.35
C GLU A 135 -1.02 -1.52 0.09
N ILE A 136 -1.17 -0.33 0.65
CA ILE A 136 -1.83 -0.11 1.94
C ILE A 136 -3.23 -0.74 1.99
N ALA A 137 -4.03 -0.56 0.93
CA ALA A 137 -5.37 -1.16 0.84
C ALA A 137 -5.29 -2.69 0.73
N THR A 138 -4.37 -3.22 -0.06
CA THR A 138 -4.13 -4.65 -0.24
C THR A 138 -3.74 -5.31 1.08
N TYR A 139 -2.74 -4.77 1.80
CA TYR A 139 -2.32 -5.32 3.09
C TYR A 139 -3.38 -5.18 4.18
N THR A 140 -4.18 -4.12 4.15
CA THR A 140 -5.34 -3.98 5.03
C THR A 140 -6.35 -5.12 4.79
N THR A 141 -6.59 -5.48 3.53
CA THR A 141 -7.47 -6.58 3.12
C THR A 141 -6.90 -7.93 3.53
N LEU A 142 -5.59 -8.17 3.28
CA LEU A 142 -4.90 -9.41 3.68
C LEU A 142 -4.90 -9.63 5.19
N ILE A 143 -4.70 -8.58 5.98
CA ILE A 143 -4.79 -8.64 7.46
C ILE A 143 -6.19 -9.09 7.88
N ALA A 144 -7.23 -8.53 7.27
CA ALA A 144 -8.62 -8.92 7.58
C ALA A 144 -8.88 -10.39 7.20
N GLY A 145 -8.44 -10.84 6.03
CA GLY A 145 -8.55 -12.22 5.57
C GLY A 145 -7.80 -13.21 6.48
N ALA A 146 -6.54 -12.90 6.82
CA ALA A 146 -5.73 -13.72 7.71
C ALA A 146 -6.35 -13.86 9.12
N ARG A 147 -6.95 -12.77 9.64
CA ARG A 147 -7.69 -12.81 10.92
C ARG A 147 -8.91 -13.74 10.87
N VAL A 148 -9.66 -13.73 9.78
CA VAL A 148 -10.80 -14.66 9.59
C VAL A 148 -10.33 -16.11 9.60
N LEU A 149 -9.14 -16.39 9.04
CA LEU A 149 -8.53 -17.71 9.01
C LEU A 149 -7.81 -18.11 10.31
N GLY A 150 -7.64 -17.16 11.25
CA GLY A 150 -6.87 -17.38 12.47
C GLY A 150 -5.35 -17.44 12.25
N ASP A 151 -4.85 -17.04 11.08
CA ASP A 151 -3.42 -17.00 10.73
C ASP A 151 -2.74 -15.76 11.33
N THR A 152 -2.41 -15.86 12.62
CA THR A 152 -1.76 -14.77 13.36
C THR A 152 -0.33 -14.51 12.92
N GLU A 153 0.33 -15.45 12.27
CA GLU A 153 1.68 -15.27 11.73
C GLU A 153 1.66 -14.38 10.48
N SER A 154 0.78 -14.68 9.52
CA SER A 154 0.57 -13.81 8.37
C SER A 154 0.11 -12.40 8.78
N VAL A 155 -0.75 -12.27 9.80
CA VAL A 155 -1.17 -10.96 10.32
C VAL A 155 0.06 -10.12 10.72
N ARG A 156 1.03 -10.68 11.46
CA ARG A 156 2.22 -9.94 11.88
C ARG A 156 3.10 -9.53 10.70
N VAL A 157 3.26 -10.41 9.71
CA VAL A 157 4.00 -10.11 8.49
C VAL A 157 3.34 -8.93 7.77
N PHE A 158 2.04 -9.00 7.51
CA PHE A 158 1.33 -7.95 6.79
C PHE A 158 1.24 -6.63 7.56
N GLU A 159 1.15 -6.65 8.89
CA GLU A 159 1.22 -5.44 9.72
C GLU A 159 2.59 -4.76 9.63
N THR A 160 3.68 -5.54 9.51
CA THR A 160 5.03 -5.00 9.29
C THR A 160 5.14 -4.35 7.91
N ILE A 161 4.72 -5.05 6.86
CA ILE A 161 4.72 -4.52 5.49
C ILE A 161 3.85 -3.26 5.40
N LEU A 162 2.63 -3.31 5.91
CA LEU A 162 1.73 -2.15 5.94
C LEU A 162 2.36 -0.91 6.61
N GLY A 163 3.21 -1.11 7.61
CA GLY A 163 3.99 -0.04 8.24
C GLY A 163 5.02 0.58 7.29
N GLN A 164 5.67 -0.25 6.47
CA GLN A 164 6.66 0.19 5.48
C GLN A 164 6.01 0.98 4.33
N GLU A 165 4.87 0.48 3.78
CA GLU A 165 4.13 1.16 2.73
C GLU A 165 3.60 2.54 3.17
N ARG A 166 3.09 2.62 4.41
CA ARG A 166 2.68 3.90 4.99
C ARG A 166 3.84 4.88 5.12
N ALA A 167 5.00 4.39 5.59
CA ALA A 167 6.19 5.24 5.73
C ALA A 167 6.70 5.74 4.37
N MET A 168 6.59 4.92 3.31
CA MET A 168 6.95 5.34 1.95
C MET A 168 5.93 6.35 1.39
N ALA A 169 4.63 6.09 1.54
CA ALA A 169 3.58 7.02 1.11
C ALA A 169 3.70 8.38 1.80
N ASP A 170 3.90 8.38 3.12
CA ASP A 170 4.05 9.61 3.91
C ASP A 170 5.30 10.38 3.45
N TRP A 171 6.41 9.69 3.24
CA TRP A 171 7.65 10.30 2.76
C TRP A 171 7.46 10.95 1.37
N LEU A 172 6.81 10.24 0.44
CA LEU A 172 6.52 10.77 -0.89
C LEU A 172 5.64 12.02 -0.82
N ALA A 173 4.58 12.01 0.02
CA ALA A 173 3.70 13.16 0.21
C ALA A 173 4.46 14.38 0.76
N GLU A 174 5.35 14.17 1.72
CA GLU A 174 6.13 15.24 2.36
C GLU A 174 7.14 15.86 1.39
N HIS A 175 7.80 15.05 0.53
CA HIS A 175 8.88 15.52 -0.35
C HIS A 175 8.44 15.91 -1.77
N MET A 176 7.18 15.65 -2.12
CA MET A 176 6.63 16.02 -3.44
C MET A 176 6.70 17.52 -3.73
N PRO A 177 6.43 18.45 -2.79
CA PRO A 177 6.60 19.88 -3.02
C PRO A 177 8.04 20.27 -3.37
N GLU A 178 9.03 19.72 -2.65
CA GLU A 178 10.46 20.00 -2.90
C GLU A 178 10.90 19.44 -4.25
N THR A 179 10.52 18.20 -4.57
CA THR A 179 10.78 17.59 -5.89
C THR A 179 10.20 18.45 -7.02
N THR A 180 9.00 19.02 -6.82
CA THR A 180 8.36 19.91 -7.78
C THR A 180 9.16 21.21 -7.98
N MET A 181 9.60 21.84 -6.89
CA MET A 181 10.40 23.07 -6.96
C MET A 181 11.76 22.82 -7.64
N THR A 182 12.41 21.71 -7.33
CA THR A 182 13.65 21.27 -7.98
C THR A 182 13.44 21.08 -9.46
N TYR A 183 12.38 20.40 -9.88
CA TYR A 183 12.02 20.23 -11.29
C TYR A 183 11.87 21.58 -12.02
N LEU A 184 11.08 22.49 -11.46
CA LEU A 184 10.83 23.80 -12.07
C LEU A 184 12.11 24.63 -12.20
N SER A 185 12.97 24.62 -11.18
CA SER A 185 14.27 25.31 -11.21
C SER A 185 15.22 24.75 -12.27
N LEU A 186 15.29 23.43 -12.40
CA LEU A 186 16.10 22.77 -13.42
C LEU A 186 15.54 22.99 -14.84
N ALA A 187 14.22 22.98 -14.98
CA ALA A 187 13.56 23.23 -16.27
C ALA A 187 13.84 24.65 -16.77
N GLU A 188 13.87 25.65 -15.88
CA GLU A 188 14.19 27.04 -16.18
C GLU A 188 15.66 27.23 -16.55
N THR A 189 16.58 26.62 -15.80
CA THR A 189 18.02 26.87 -15.88
C THR A 189 18.76 25.98 -16.85
N ALA A 190 18.38 24.72 -16.98
CA ALA A 190 19.07 23.69 -17.77
C ALA A 190 18.18 23.00 -18.82
N GLY A 191 16.89 23.39 -18.88
CA GLY A 191 15.89 22.82 -19.79
C GLY A 191 15.21 21.57 -19.27
N THR A 192 14.01 21.29 -19.80
CA THR A 192 13.14 20.19 -19.37
C THR A 192 13.80 18.81 -19.52
N GLY A 193 14.72 18.65 -20.48
CA GLY A 193 15.46 17.40 -20.66
C GLY A 193 16.33 17.01 -19.47
N THR A 194 16.92 18.01 -18.78
CA THR A 194 17.70 17.82 -17.54
C THR A 194 16.77 17.64 -16.34
N ALA A 195 15.72 18.45 -16.23
CA ALA A 195 14.80 18.44 -15.09
C ALA A 195 14.06 17.11 -14.89
N LYS A 196 13.83 16.34 -15.92
CA LYS A 196 13.07 15.08 -15.84
C LYS A 196 13.83 13.88 -15.25
N ARG A 197 15.14 14.06 -15.03
CA ARG A 197 16.00 12.94 -14.58
C ARG A 197 16.68 13.20 -13.26
#